data_af9cf9da93b355ab90742fc5c279e0fb
#
_entry.id   af9cf9da93b355ab90742fc5c279e0fb
#
_cell.length_a   1.000
_cell.length_b   1.000
_cell.length_c   1.000
_cell.angle_alpha   90.00
_cell.angle_beta   90.00
_cell.angle_gamma   90.00
#
_symmetry.space_group_name_H-M   'P 1'
#
loop_
_entity.id
_entity.type
_entity.pdbx_description
1 polymer ?
#
loop_
_entity_poly.entity_id
_entity_poly.type
_entity_poly.pdbx_seq_one_letter_code
_entity_poly.pdbx_strand_id
1 'polypeptide(L)'
;MIRECRASILEELLAMGGGRFVPYHKTAIAVAAVVAFLFSLILRQTAVFEAPIAVIDLDASRYSTELIERINTSPYIRVTAVYHMPYSAERLTEHDLNYGVLYIPQGLEKDVKTGRRSVTLGYLADYSNEAQNAEVLSNLNEYIPEVGAETGGVRVAALGLGDEGTEAALSPMKLKARHLFNPASSATNGTTISFVYFFSTLFYGLTVLMVPGRLRVMNLWERSVLGRSPWALLARGVPYAFFYTTGITVMTALLIIFGQLRFAGNYLTYVPSIFMTGLAFAWLGLLLAWRTPNPGAGASRMTFLVPPGFIMGGATMAAGYLPPWAYDLSYAFPLVWQYRFWRDFALRGVPTSAMTATYGAYLIYLTVIAALVVFVWSRSTAEREAGEPQAA
;
A
#
# COMPACT_ATOMS: atom_id res chain seq x y z
N MET A 1 8.42 -7.11 -36.37
CA MET A 1 8.32 -6.65 -34.97
C MET A 1 7.55 -5.33 -34.83
N ILE A 2 8.09 -4.14 -35.26
CA ILE A 2 7.39 -2.85 -35.06
C ILE A 2 6.00 -2.80 -35.70
N ARG A 3 5.87 -3.29 -36.95
CA ARG A 3 4.57 -3.38 -37.64
C ARG A 3 3.56 -4.24 -36.89
N GLU A 4 3.99 -5.36 -36.34
CA GLU A 4 3.13 -6.26 -35.56
C GLU A 4 2.70 -5.64 -34.24
N CYS A 5 3.61 -4.96 -33.52
CA CYS A 5 3.25 -4.22 -32.30
C CYS A 5 2.21 -3.14 -32.61
N ARG A 6 2.42 -2.35 -33.67
CA ARG A 6 1.44 -1.34 -34.11
C ARG A 6 0.09 -1.95 -34.48
N ALA A 7 0.08 -3.07 -35.20
CA ALA A 7 -1.15 -3.77 -35.55
C ALA A 7 -1.88 -4.27 -34.30
N SER A 8 -1.18 -4.84 -33.34
CA SER A 8 -1.76 -5.28 -32.07
C SER A 8 -2.36 -4.14 -31.26
N ILE A 9 -1.68 -3.00 -31.19
CA ILE A 9 -2.18 -1.78 -30.52
C ILE A 9 -3.48 -1.30 -31.20
N LEU A 10 -3.48 -1.21 -32.54
CA LEU A 10 -4.64 -0.74 -33.30
C LEU A 10 -5.84 -1.69 -33.16
N GLU A 11 -5.62 -3.01 -33.18
CA GLU A 11 -6.68 -4.00 -32.94
C GLU A 11 -7.36 -3.79 -31.59
N GLU A 12 -6.56 -3.54 -30.52
CA GLU A 12 -7.13 -3.31 -29.19
C GLU A 12 -7.87 -1.96 -29.10
N LEU A 13 -7.33 -0.90 -29.67
CA LEU A 13 -8.02 0.39 -29.72
C LEU A 13 -9.37 0.32 -30.44
N LEU A 14 -9.43 -0.37 -31.59
CA LEU A 14 -10.68 -0.59 -32.32
C LEU A 14 -11.68 -1.44 -31.52
N ALA A 15 -11.19 -2.46 -30.80
CA ALA A 15 -12.02 -3.28 -29.95
C ALA A 15 -12.58 -2.52 -28.76
N MET A 16 -11.78 -1.63 -28.15
CA MET A 16 -12.23 -0.74 -27.07
C MET A 16 -13.32 0.23 -27.55
N GLY A 17 -13.14 0.81 -28.75
CA GLY A 17 -14.13 1.70 -29.37
C GLY A 17 -15.42 0.99 -29.76
N GLY A 18 -15.39 -0.31 -30.03
CA GLY A 18 -16.56 -1.11 -30.44
C GLY A 18 -17.52 -1.50 -29.30
N GLY A 19 -17.19 -1.24 -28.05
CA GLY A 19 -18.09 -1.34 -26.89
C GLY A 19 -18.70 -2.73 -26.58
N ARG A 20 -18.11 -3.80 -27.07
CA ARG A 20 -18.66 -5.18 -26.90
C ARG A 20 -18.09 -5.88 -25.67
N PHE A 21 -18.42 -5.39 -24.48
CA PHE A 21 -18.10 -6.06 -23.21
C PHE A 21 -19.40 -6.46 -22.49
N VAL A 22 -19.49 -7.71 -22.04
CA VAL A 22 -20.70 -8.26 -21.40
C VAL A 22 -20.49 -8.38 -19.90
N PRO A 23 -21.43 -7.91 -19.04
CA PRO A 23 -21.33 -7.97 -17.57
C PRO A 23 -21.68 -9.36 -17.01
N TYR A 24 -21.12 -9.67 -15.82
CA TYR A 24 -21.17 -10.99 -15.19
C TYR A 24 -21.85 -11.03 -13.84
N HIS A 25 -22.87 -11.88 -13.67
CA HIS A 25 -23.54 -12.07 -12.37
C HIS A 25 -23.07 -13.30 -11.56
N LYS A 26 -22.51 -14.32 -12.18
CA LYS A 26 -21.99 -15.50 -11.47
C LYS A 26 -20.69 -15.20 -10.73
N THR A 27 -19.95 -14.21 -11.17
CA THR A 27 -18.70 -13.76 -10.55
C THR A 27 -18.92 -13.19 -9.16
N ALA A 28 -20.06 -12.55 -8.89
CA ALA A 28 -20.34 -11.90 -7.61
C ALA A 28 -20.36 -12.89 -6.43
N ILE A 29 -20.96 -14.08 -6.61
CA ILE A 29 -21.02 -15.10 -5.54
C ILE A 29 -19.64 -15.73 -5.32
N ALA A 30 -18.92 -16.04 -6.39
CA ALA A 30 -17.57 -16.60 -6.29
C ALA A 30 -16.60 -15.60 -5.62
N VAL A 31 -16.65 -14.32 -6.00
CA VAL A 31 -15.89 -13.24 -5.38
C VAL A 31 -16.22 -13.14 -3.90
N ALA A 32 -17.50 -13.12 -3.52
CA ALA A 32 -17.89 -13.01 -2.12
C ALA A 32 -17.36 -14.19 -1.28
N ALA A 33 -17.43 -15.43 -1.79
CA ALA A 33 -16.93 -16.60 -1.08
C ALA A 33 -15.39 -16.58 -0.93
N VAL A 34 -14.67 -16.25 -2.01
CA VAL A 34 -13.19 -16.19 -1.99
C VAL A 34 -12.72 -15.04 -1.12
N VAL A 35 -13.35 -13.87 -1.21
CA VAL A 35 -13.02 -12.71 -0.37
C VAL A 35 -13.28 -13.05 1.10
N ALA A 36 -14.42 -13.66 1.45
CA ALA A 36 -14.72 -14.07 2.82
C ALA A 36 -13.65 -15.04 3.37
N PHE A 37 -13.23 -16.01 2.56
CA PHE A 37 -12.17 -16.94 2.95
C PHE A 37 -10.82 -16.24 3.13
N LEU A 38 -10.42 -15.40 2.17
CA LEU A 38 -9.17 -14.65 2.24
C LEU A 38 -9.16 -13.69 3.43
N PHE A 39 -10.26 -12.96 3.66
CA PHE A 39 -10.38 -12.09 4.83
C PHE A 39 -10.24 -12.88 6.14
N SER A 40 -10.91 -14.03 6.25
CA SER A 40 -10.79 -14.86 7.45
C SER A 40 -9.36 -15.34 7.69
N LEU A 41 -8.58 -15.59 6.64
CA LEU A 41 -7.20 -16.02 6.75
C LEU A 41 -6.24 -14.85 7.04
N ILE A 42 -6.39 -13.73 6.31
CA ILE A 42 -5.47 -12.58 6.33
C ILE A 42 -5.74 -11.69 7.55
N LEU A 43 -7.02 -11.46 7.90
CA LEU A 43 -7.43 -10.65 9.04
C LEU A 43 -7.51 -11.45 10.35
N ARG A 44 -6.85 -12.59 10.42
CA ARG A 44 -6.79 -13.40 11.64
C ARG A 44 -6.14 -12.67 12.82
N GLN A 45 -5.22 -11.77 12.54
CA GLN A 45 -4.61 -10.90 13.54
C GLN A 45 -5.50 -9.69 13.79
N THR A 46 -5.92 -9.52 15.04
CA THR A 46 -6.81 -8.42 15.48
C THR A 46 -6.03 -7.20 15.96
N ALA A 47 -4.71 -7.31 16.13
CA ALA A 47 -3.83 -6.26 16.59
C ALA A 47 -2.56 -6.19 15.73
N VAL A 48 -1.95 -5.01 15.66
CA VAL A 48 -0.61 -4.83 15.07
C VAL A 48 0.41 -5.25 16.11
N PHE A 49 1.19 -6.29 15.84
CA PHE A 49 2.31 -6.71 16.67
C PHE A 49 3.61 -6.13 16.12
N GLU A 50 4.54 -5.80 17.03
CA GLU A 50 5.87 -5.28 16.68
C GLU A 50 5.80 -4.09 15.68
N ALA A 51 4.86 -3.15 15.88
CA ALA A 51 4.77 -1.96 15.05
C ALA A 51 6.10 -1.17 15.07
N PRO A 52 6.75 -0.97 13.92
CA PRO A 52 8.04 -0.31 13.89
C PRO A 52 7.90 1.17 14.22
N ILE A 53 8.61 1.65 15.24
CA ILE A 53 8.76 3.06 15.56
C ILE A 53 10.25 3.42 15.69
N ALA A 54 10.61 4.66 15.34
CA ALA A 54 11.90 5.20 15.68
C ALA A 54 11.80 6.07 16.93
N VAL A 55 12.91 6.25 17.65
CA VAL A 55 12.98 7.12 18.83
C VAL A 55 14.04 8.19 18.60
N ILE A 56 13.70 9.45 18.87
CA ILE A 56 14.66 10.56 18.98
C ILE A 56 14.76 10.88 20.46
N ASP A 57 15.83 10.41 21.09
CA ASP A 57 16.13 10.60 22.50
C ASP A 57 17.19 11.69 22.66
N LEU A 58 16.75 12.91 22.98
CA LEU A 58 17.65 14.03 23.24
C LEU A 58 18.12 14.12 24.71
N ASP A 59 17.53 13.31 25.59
CA ASP A 59 17.95 13.24 26.99
C ASP A 59 19.17 12.35 27.17
N ALA A 60 19.22 11.26 26.41
CA ALA A 60 20.31 10.27 26.44
C ALA A 60 20.70 9.84 27.87
N SER A 61 19.72 9.78 28.77
CA SER A 61 19.88 9.44 30.16
C SER A 61 19.62 7.95 30.43
N ARG A 62 19.98 7.52 31.65
CA ARG A 62 19.61 6.15 32.07
C ARG A 62 18.09 5.97 32.12
N TYR A 63 17.35 7.00 32.51
CA TYR A 63 15.91 6.95 32.63
C TYR A 63 15.23 6.86 31.23
N SER A 64 15.71 7.65 30.25
CA SER A 64 15.20 7.55 28.86
C SER A 64 15.48 6.20 28.24
N THR A 65 16.68 5.64 28.47
CA THR A 65 17.03 4.28 28.00
C THR A 65 16.10 3.22 28.60
N GLU A 66 15.87 3.26 29.92
CA GLU A 66 14.96 2.33 30.60
C GLU A 66 13.51 2.46 30.11
N LEU A 67 13.04 3.68 29.83
CA LEU A 67 11.72 3.93 29.23
C LEU A 67 11.63 3.31 27.82
N ILE A 68 12.65 3.51 26.98
CA ILE A 68 12.70 2.95 25.63
C ILE A 68 12.70 1.42 25.68
N GLU A 69 13.48 0.81 26.56
CA GLU A 69 13.51 -0.63 26.75
C GLU A 69 12.14 -1.17 27.21
N ARG A 70 11.46 -0.52 28.13
CA ARG A 70 10.12 -0.89 28.56
C ARG A 70 9.10 -0.79 27.42
N ILE A 71 9.15 0.27 26.61
CA ILE A 71 8.29 0.41 25.42
C ILE A 71 8.57 -0.72 24.42
N ASN A 72 9.85 -1.07 24.24
CA ASN A 72 10.26 -2.12 23.32
C ASN A 72 9.94 -3.55 23.81
N THR A 73 9.67 -3.74 25.11
CA THR A 73 9.19 -5.01 25.64
C THR A 73 7.70 -5.24 25.39
N SER A 74 6.97 -4.20 24.97
CA SER A 74 5.57 -4.35 24.54
C SER A 74 5.47 -5.24 23.29
N PRO A 75 4.53 -6.19 23.25
CA PRO A 75 4.33 -7.02 22.04
C PRO A 75 3.79 -6.21 20.86
N TYR A 76 3.33 -4.99 21.07
CA TYR A 76 2.70 -4.14 20.05
C TYR A 76 3.67 -3.14 19.40
N ILE A 77 4.82 -2.87 20.04
CA ILE A 77 5.77 -1.84 19.59
C ILE A 77 7.16 -2.43 19.48
N ARG A 78 7.83 -2.17 18.36
CA ARG A 78 9.23 -2.49 18.15
C ARG A 78 10.02 -1.21 17.85
N VAL A 79 10.98 -0.88 18.71
CA VAL A 79 11.90 0.21 18.46
C VAL A 79 12.95 -0.22 17.45
N THR A 80 12.94 0.42 16.27
CA THR A 80 13.83 0.06 15.15
C THR A 80 15.17 0.77 15.22
N ALA A 81 15.18 2.00 15.72
CA ALA A 81 16.40 2.82 15.87
C ALA A 81 16.20 3.90 16.93
N VAL A 82 17.29 4.26 17.60
CA VAL A 82 17.35 5.36 18.58
C VAL A 82 18.37 6.39 18.10
N TYR A 83 17.97 7.65 18.03
CA TYR A 83 18.81 8.77 17.61
C TYR A 83 18.98 9.74 18.78
N HIS A 84 20.23 10.04 19.14
CA HIS A 84 20.57 10.98 20.21
C HIS A 84 20.85 12.41 19.71
N MET A 85 20.35 12.71 18.52
CA MET A 85 20.42 14.04 17.91
C MET A 85 19.11 14.37 17.20
N PRO A 86 18.79 15.65 17.00
CA PRO A 86 17.62 16.02 16.21
C PRO A 86 17.70 15.44 14.80
N TYR A 87 16.62 14.76 14.39
CA TYR A 87 16.48 14.18 13.06
C TYR A 87 15.10 14.48 12.50
N SER A 88 14.93 14.48 11.16
CA SER A 88 13.64 14.68 10.53
C SER A 88 12.76 13.44 10.73
N ALA A 89 11.64 13.62 11.42
CA ALA A 89 10.66 12.54 11.62
C ALA A 89 10.05 12.09 10.28
N GLU A 90 9.89 13.02 9.34
CA GLU A 90 9.36 12.74 8.01
C GLU A 90 10.25 11.74 7.25
N ARG A 91 11.58 11.88 7.37
CA ARG A 91 12.52 10.93 6.75
C ARG A 91 12.52 9.56 7.41
N LEU A 92 12.24 9.50 8.70
CA LEU A 92 12.19 8.23 9.43
C LEU A 92 10.91 7.44 9.14
N THR A 93 9.87 8.08 8.63
CA THR A 93 8.58 7.46 8.27
C THR A 93 8.41 7.27 6.76
N GLU A 94 9.35 7.76 5.93
CA GLU A 94 9.33 7.52 4.48
C GLU A 94 9.35 6.01 4.18
N HIS A 95 8.68 5.61 3.10
CA HIS A 95 8.64 4.22 2.61
C HIS A 95 8.08 3.18 3.61
N ASP A 96 7.22 3.60 4.53
CA ASP A 96 6.66 2.72 5.59
C ASP A 96 7.74 2.08 6.50
N LEU A 97 8.91 2.72 6.65
CA LEU A 97 10.01 2.24 7.50
C LEU A 97 9.62 2.22 8.98
N ASN A 98 8.91 3.26 9.42
CA ASN A 98 8.36 3.37 10.75
C ASN A 98 6.94 3.94 10.70
N TYR A 99 6.08 3.51 11.62
CA TYR A 99 4.73 4.04 11.75
C TYR A 99 4.68 5.40 12.44
N GLY A 100 5.74 5.73 13.16
CA GLY A 100 5.89 7.03 13.81
C GLY A 100 7.23 7.17 14.50
N VAL A 101 7.44 8.34 15.11
CA VAL A 101 8.65 8.70 15.82
C VAL A 101 8.30 9.19 17.22
N LEU A 102 8.83 8.53 18.23
CA LEU A 102 8.75 9.00 19.62
C LEU A 102 9.88 10.01 19.89
N TYR A 103 9.52 11.19 20.36
CA TYR A 103 10.45 12.25 20.69
C TYR A 103 10.55 12.41 22.20
N ILE A 104 11.73 12.23 22.74
CA ILE A 104 12.07 12.40 24.15
C ILE A 104 12.89 13.70 24.27
N PRO A 105 12.35 14.73 24.94
CA PRO A 105 13.06 16.00 25.08
C PRO A 105 14.22 15.92 26.08
N GLN A 106 15.19 16.80 25.91
CA GLN A 106 16.30 16.97 26.86
C GLN A 106 15.77 17.37 28.25
N GLY A 107 16.35 16.80 29.31
CA GLY A 107 15.99 17.09 30.67
C GLY A 107 14.92 16.18 31.28
N LEU A 108 14.48 15.12 30.55
CA LEU A 108 13.47 14.17 31.03
C LEU A 108 13.81 13.60 32.39
N GLU A 109 15.00 13.00 32.58
CA GLU A 109 15.38 12.38 33.83
C GLU A 109 15.40 13.39 34.99
N LYS A 110 15.95 14.59 34.75
CA LYS A 110 16.01 15.66 35.75
C LYS A 110 14.62 16.10 36.19
N ASP A 111 13.74 16.40 35.23
CA ASP A 111 12.40 16.92 35.54
C ASP A 111 11.49 15.84 36.14
N VAL A 112 11.59 14.61 35.69
CA VAL A 112 10.90 13.47 36.28
C VAL A 112 11.41 13.18 37.69
N LYS A 113 12.70 13.17 37.96
CA LYS A 113 13.25 12.93 39.30
C LYS A 113 13.04 14.11 40.28
N THR A 114 13.03 15.33 39.82
CA THR A 114 12.77 16.49 40.68
C THR A 114 11.31 16.78 40.93
N GLY A 115 10.40 16.29 40.05
CA GLY A 115 8.96 16.54 40.14
C GLY A 115 8.56 18.02 39.99
N ARG A 116 9.46 18.85 39.42
CA ARG A 116 9.21 20.29 39.28
C ARG A 116 8.30 20.62 38.14
N ARG A 117 8.34 19.80 37.07
CA ARG A 117 7.51 19.98 35.85
C ARG A 117 7.06 18.65 35.31
N SER A 118 5.87 18.63 34.71
CA SER A 118 5.43 17.54 33.91
C SER A 118 6.16 17.57 32.56
N VAL A 119 6.76 16.46 32.15
CA VAL A 119 7.47 16.34 30.88
C VAL A 119 6.49 15.85 29.81
N THR A 120 6.47 16.52 28.66
CA THR A 120 5.66 16.10 27.52
C THR A 120 6.54 15.38 26.51
N LEU A 121 6.28 14.10 26.27
CA LEU A 121 6.84 13.35 25.17
C LEU A 121 6.07 13.62 23.90
N GLY A 122 6.74 13.68 22.75
CA GLY A 122 6.12 13.86 21.45
C GLY A 122 5.96 12.54 20.71
N TYR A 123 4.82 12.26 20.11
CA TYR A 123 4.70 11.19 19.14
C TYR A 123 4.25 11.74 17.80
N LEU A 124 5.11 11.61 16.78
CA LEU A 124 4.87 12.06 15.42
C LEU A 124 4.43 10.85 14.59
N ALA A 125 3.13 10.69 14.44
CA ALA A 125 2.53 9.56 13.74
C ALA A 125 2.47 9.78 12.22
N ASP A 126 2.82 8.76 11.43
CA ASP A 126 2.53 8.73 10.00
C ASP A 126 1.04 8.41 9.78
N TYR A 127 0.26 9.41 9.43
CA TYR A 127 -1.17 9.32 9.16
C TYR A 127 -1.51 9.19 7.65
N SER A 128 -0.53 8.76 6.86
CA SER A 128 -0.80 8.39 5.45
C SER A 128 -1.67 7.13 5.34
N ASN A 129 -1.61 6.28 6.38
CA ASN A 129 -2.55 5.19 6.64
C ASN A 129 -3.08 5.31 8.07
N GLU A 130 -4.31 5.80 8.19
CA GLU A 130 -4.94 6.16 9.46
C GLU A 130 -4.99 5.00 10.47
N ALA A 131 -5.24 3.77 9.98
CA ALA A 131 -5.42 2.60 10.82
C ALA A 131 -4.13 2.11 11.50
N GLN A 132 -2.95 2.41 10.92
CA GLN A 132 -1.68 1.83 11.40
C GLN A 132 -1.21 2.36 12.75
N ASN A 133 -1.64 3.57 13.14
CA ASN A 133 -1.18 4.23 14.36
C ASN A 133 -2.16 4.11 15.54
N ALA A 134 -3.37 3.63 15.32
CA ALA A 134 -4.39 3.55 16.37
C ALA A 134 -3.90 2.70 17.56
N GLU A 135 -3.33 1.52 17.28
CA GLU A 135 -2.80 0.59 18.28
C GLU A 135 -1.57 1.16 19.00
N VAL A 136 -0.63 1.73 18.21
CA VAL A 136 0.59 2.34 18.79
C VAL A 136 0.25 3.47 19.72
N LEU A 137 -0.67 4.37 19.32
CA LEU A 137 -1.12 5.48 20.16
C LEU A 137 -1.83 5.00 21.43
N SER A 138 -2.68 3.97 21.31
CA SER A 138 -3.36 3.37 22.46
C SER A 138 -2.35 2.85 23.48
N ASN A 139 -1.35 2.10 23.01
CA ASN A 139 -0.31 1.54 23.87
C ASN A 139 0.59 2.61 24.50
N LEU A 140 1.05 3.59 23.71
CA LEU A 140 1.88 4.68 24.26
C LEU A 140 1.12 5.53 25.28
N ASN A 141 -0.19 5.77 25.07
CA ASN A 141 -1.04 6.48 26.03
C ASN A 141 -1.26 5.72 27.34
N GLU A 142 -1.12 4.40 27.32
CA GLU A 142 -1.21 3.55 28.51
C GLU A 142 0.14 3.44 29.23
N TYR A 143 1.20 3.08 28.51
CA TYR A 143 2.54 2.85 29.09
C TYR A 143 3.22 4.11 29.62
N ILE A 144 3.15 5.23 28.91
CA ILE A 144 3.88 6.44 29.31
C ILE A 144 3.37 7.00 30.64
N PRO A 145 2.06 7.15 30.88
CA PRO A 145 1.52 7.54 32.17
C PRO A 145 1.79 6.53 33.28
N GLU A 146 1.75 5.22 32.97
CA GLU A 146 2.01 4.16 33.94
C GLU A 146 3.44 4.23 34.49
N VAL A 147 4.44 4.29 33.61
CA VAL A 147 5.85 4.47 34.00
C VAL A 147 6.04 5.80 34.76
N GLY A 148 5.32 6.83 34.36
CA GLY A 148 5.30 8.12 35.08
C GLY A 148 4.73 8.02 36.47
N ALA A 149 3.62 7.30 36.63
CA ALA A 149 2.94 7.10 37.93
C ALA A 149 3.78 6.26 38.89
N GLU A 150 4.47 5.21 38.44
CA GLU A 150 5.41 4.44 39.26
C GLU A 150 6.49 5.34 39.88
N THR A 151 7.04 6.25 39.10
CA THR A 151 8.07 7.17 39.58
C THR A 151 7.50 8.30 40.46
N GLY A 152 6.25 8.71 40.15
CA GLY A 152 5.52 9.76 40.91
C GLY A 152 5.00 9.28 42.24
N GLY A 153 4.49 8.04 42.33
CA GLY A 153 3.90 7.46 43.55
C GLY A 153 4.86 7.43 44.73
N VAL A 154 6.12 7.17 44.48
CA VAL A 154 7.19 7.19 45.52
C VAL A 154 7.39 8.60 46.14
N ARG A 155 7.05 9.67 45.40
CA ARG A 155 7.22 11.05 45.86
C ARG A 155 6.02 11.63 46.57
N VAL A 156 4.80 11.33 46.11
CA VAL A 156 3.57 11.83 46.75
C VAL A 156 3.51 11.39 48.20
N ALA A 157 4.01 10.20 48.48
CA ALA A 157 4.13 9.68 49.86
C ALA A 157 5.13 10.48 50.72
N ALA A 158 6.10 11.23 50.12
CA ALA A 158 7.18 11.87 50.83
C ALA A 158 7.03 13.40 51.03
N LEU A 159 6.17 14.11 50.29
CA LEU A 159 6.36 15.55 50.06
C LEU A 159 5.16 16.45 50.27
N GLY A 160 4.07 16.22 50.84
CA GLY A 160 3.00 17.21 51.15
C GLY A 160 2.87 18.37 50.12
N LEU A 161 2.83 18.08 48.84
CA LEU A 161 2.91 19.06 47.75
C LEU A 161 1.54 19.67 47.43
N GLY A 162 1.52 20.97 47.02
CA GLY A 162 0.34 21.63 46.50
C GLY A 162 -0.10 21.06 45.14
N ASP A 163 -1.25 21.53 44.60
CA ASP A 163 -1.97 20.90 43.44
C ASP A 163 -1.08 20.72 42.18
N GLU A 164 -0.27 21.70 41.79
CA GLU A 164 0.65 21.58 40.64
C GLU A 164 1.76 20.56 40.85
N GLY A 165 2.31 20.53 42.10
CA GLY A 165 3.34 19.56 42.46
C GLY A 165 2.78 18.13 42.54
N THR A 166 1.51 17.99 42.94
CA THR A 166 0.79 16.71 42.97
C THR A 166 0.52 16.22 41.54
N GLU A 167 0.09 17.07 40.62
CA GLU A 167 -0.09 16.71 39.22
C GLU A 167 1.22 16.29 38.55
N ALA A 168 2.32 17.05 38.77
CA ALA A 168 3.64 16.70 38.22
C ALA A 168 4.21 15.42 38.87
N ALA A 169 3.83 15.10 40.09
CA ALA A 169 4.22 13.86 40.77
C ALA A 169 3.42 12.64 40.30
N LEU A 170 2.12 12.80 40.09
CA LEU A 170 1.20 11.73 39.63
C LEU A 170 1.23 11.52 38.11
N SER A 171 1.51 12.56 37.34
CA SER A 171 1.60 12.50 35.89
C SER A 171 2.86 13.21 35.36
N PRO A 172 4.08 12.70 35.69
CA PRO A 172 5.33 13.33 35.34
C PRO A 172 5.62 13.34 33.84
N MET A 173 4.90 12.54 33.07
CA MET A 173 5.04 12.45 31.61
C MET A 173 3.68 12.64 30.93
N LYS A 174 3.68 13.43 29.85
CA LYS A 174 2.51 13.61 28.96
C LYS A 174 2.92 13.29 27.53
N LEU A 175 2.09 12.57 26.80
CA LEU A 175 2.27 12.34 25.36
C LEU A 175 1.53 13.43 24.58
N LYS A 176 2.21 14.07 23.62
CA LYS A 176 1.60 14.96 22.62
C LYS A 176 1.78 14.37 21.24
N ALA A 177 0.71 13.83 20.66
CA ALA A 177 0.71 13.29 19.31
C ALA A 177 0.48 14.39 18.27
N ARG A 178 1.18 14.29 17.14
CA ARG A 178 0.97 15.12 15.96
C ARG A 178 0.80 14.21 14.74
N HIS A 179 -0.31 14.38 14.02
CA HIS A 179 -0.57 13.66 12.79
C HIS A 179 0.28 14.25 11.66
N LEU A 180 1.14 13.42 11.06
CA LEU A 180 1.90 13.77 9.86
C LEU A 180 1.08 13.45 8.60
N PHE A 181 1.35 14.17 7.52
CA PHE A 181 0.82 13.97 6.16
C PHE A 181 -0.71 14.11 5.98
N ASN A 182 -1.52 13.74 6.96
CA ASN A 182 -2.98 13.96 6.98
C ASN A 182 -3.44 14.56 8.31
N PRO A 183 -2.99 15.79 8.65
CA PRO A 183 -3.22 16.41 9.97
C PRO A 183 -4.69 16.66 10.28
N ALA A 184 -5.54 16.78 9.24
CA ALA A 184 -6.98 16.97 9.39
C ALA A 184 -7.75 15.65 9.44
N SER A 185 -7.07 14.50 9.43
CA SER A 185 -7.69 13.16 9.36
C SER A 185 -8.76 13.06 8.25
N SER A 186 -8.45 13.67 7.09
CA SER A 186 -9.37 13.72 5.95
C SER A 186 -9.63 12.33 5.38
N ALA A 187 -10.88 11.90 5.38
CA ALA A 187 -11.31 10.65 4.77
C ALA A 187 -11.01 10.59 3.26
N THR A 188 -11.02 11.74 2.58
CA THR A 188 -10.68 11.82 1.15
C THR A 188 -9.23 11.44 0.90
N ASN A 189 -8.31 11.88 1.76
CA ASN A 189 -6.88 11.56 1.65
C ASN A 189 -6.56 10.10 2.02
N GLY A 190 -7.38 9.46 2.83
CA GLY A 190 -7.21 8.08 3.28
C GLY A 190 -8.15 7.10 2.57
N THR A 191 -9.29 6.84 3.18
CA THR A 191 -10.21 5.77 2.79
C THR A 191 -10.85 5.99 1.42
N THR A 192 -11.34 7.21 1.13
CA THR A 192 -12.07 7.50 -0.13
C THR A 192 -11.22 7.22 -1.36
N ILE A 193 -9.98 7.72 -1.40
CA ILE A 193 -9.09 7.50 -2.54
C ILE A 193 -8.77 6.01 -2.73
N SER A 194 -8.66 5.26 -1.64
CA SER A 194 -8.42 3.83 -1.67
C SER A 194 -9.56 3.06 -2.35
N PHE A 195 -10.80 3.40 -2.04
CA PHE A 195 -11.97 2.84 -2.71
C PHE A 195 -12.08 3.28 -4.18
N VAL A 196 -11.76 4.53 -4.47
CA VAL A 196 -11.76 5.03 -5.85
C VAL A 196 -10.76 4.26 -6.71
N TYR A 197 -9.54 4.03 -6.23
CA TYR A 197 -8.59 3.18 -6.93
C TYR A 197 -9.07 1.74 -7.07
N PHE A 198 -9.66 1.17 -6.04
CA PHE A 198 -10.20 -0.19 -6.10
C PHE A 198 -11.26 -0.34 -7.19
N PHE A 199 -12.30 0.49 -7.16
CA PHE A 199 -13.38 0.40 -8.15
C PHE A 199 -12.90 0.70 -9.57
N SER A 200 -12.07 1.74 -9.76
CA SER A 200 -11.50 2.04 -11.07
C SER A 200 -10.69 0.86 -11.62
N THR A 201 -9.88 0.23 -10.76
CA THR A 201 -9.06 -0.91 -11.12
C THR A 201 -9.90 -2.17 -11.34
N LEU A 202 -11.02 -2.32 -10.62
CA LEU A 202 -11.94 -3.44 -10.82
C LEU A 202 -12.52 -3.45 -12.25
N PHE A 203 -13.06 -2.32 -12.70
CA PHE A 203 -13.60 -2.21 -14.07
C PHE A 203 -12.50 -2.35 -15.13
N TYR A 204 -11.34 -1.78 -14.88
CA TYR A 204 -10.18 -1.95 -15.74
C TYR A 204 -9.72 -3.41 -15.81
N GLY A 205 -9.62 -4.08 -14.68
CA GLY A 205 -9.27 -5.49 -14.59
C GLY A 205 -10.23 -6.39 -15.36
N LEU A 206 -11.56 -6.13 -15.27
CA LEU A 206 -12.55 -6.84 -16.09
C LEU A 206 -12.24 -6.68 -17.58
N THR A 207 -11.93 -5.46 -18.01
CA THR A 207 -11.64 -5.17 -19.41
C THR A 207 -10.43 -5.97 -19.92
N VAL A 208 -9.32 -6.00 -19.18
CA VAL A 208 -8.10 -6.71 -19.62
C VAL A 208 -8.25 -8.23 -19.56
N LEU A 209 -8.98 -8.77 -18.58
CA LEU A 209 -9.24 -10.20 -18.44
C LEU A 209 -10.14 -10.76 -19.57
N MET A 210 -10.98 -9.93 -20.16
CA MET A 210 -11.84 -10.32 -21.27
C MET A 210 -11.11 -10.43 -22.61
N VAL A 211 -9.89 -9.84 -22.73
CA VAL A 211 -9.16 -9.78 -23.99
C VAL A 211 -8.86 -11.16 -24.60
N PRO A 212 -8.26 -12.13 -23.88
CA PRO A 212 -7.98 -13.45 -24.46
C PRO A 212 -9.23 -14.19 -24.94
N GLY A 213 -10.27 -14.19 -24.12
CA GLY A 213 -11.56 -14.82 -24.49
C GLY A 213 -12.22 -14.17 -25.69
N ARG A 214 -12.17 -12.83 -25.79
CA ARG A 214 -12.66 -12.08 -26.95
C ARG A 214 -11.90 -12.49 -28.23
N LEU A 215 -10.59 -12.55 -28.18
CA LEU A 215 -9.77 -12.91 -29.34
C LEU A 215 -10.05 -14.32 -29.81
N ARG A 216 -10.38 -15.25 -28.89
CA ARG A 216 -10.80 -16.62 -29.25
C ARG A 216 -12.18 -16.67 -29.91
N VAL A 217 -13.19 -16.05 -29.32
CA VAL A 217 -14.55 -15.99 -29.89
C VAL A 217 -14.56 -15.33 -31.27
N MET A 218 -13.64 -14.37 -31.51
CA MET A 218 -13.50 -13.72 -32.82
C MET A 218 -12.60 -14.50 -33.80
N ASN A 219 -12.10 -15.70 -33.44
CA ASN A 219 -11.14 -16.48 -34.21
C ASN A 219 -9.85 -15.72 -34.58
N LEU A 220 -9.48 -14.76 -33.77
CA LEU A 220 -8.29 -13.96 -33.96
C LEU A 220 -7.06 -14.46 -33.15
N TRP A 221 -7.27 -15.39 -32.20
CA TRP A 221 -6.23 -15.85 -31.28
C TRP A 221 -4.99 -16.38 -32.03
N GLU A 222 -5.23 -17.37 -32.94
CA GLU A 222 -4.16 -18.00 -33.68
C GLU A 222 -3.35 -17.01 -34.51
N ARG A 223 -4.04 -16.14 -35.23
CA ARG A 223 -3.40 -15.19 -36.17
C ARG A 223 -2.75 -14.01 -35.44
N SER A 224 -3.37 -13.48 -34.41
CA SER A 224 -2.96 -12.21 -33.85
C SER A 224 -2.21 -12.33 -32.52
N VAL A 225 -2.20 -13.53 -31.89
CA VAL A 225 -1.42 -13.83 -30.68
C VAL A 225 -0.31 -14.81 -30.99
N LEU A 226 -0.65 -16.04 -31.41
CA LEU A 226 0.36 -17.08 -31.66
C LEU A 226 1.13 -16.89 -32.98
N GLY A 227 0.51 -16.26 -33.97
CA GLY A 227 1.12 -15.96 -35.28
C GLY A 227 1.94 -14.68 -35.33
N ARG A 228 2.11 -13.97 -34.21
CA ARG A 228 2.92 -12.75 -34.11
C ARG A 228 4.02 -12.91 -33.06
N SER A 229 4.98 -11.98 -33.07
CA SER A 229 6.05 -11.96 -32.09
C SER A 229 5.56 -11.70 -30.66
N PRO A 230 6.29 -12.17 -29.62
CA PRO A 230 5.94 -11.93 -28.23
C PRO A 230 5.90 -10.43 -27.88
N TRP A 231 6.68 -9.61 -28.57
CA TRP A 231 6.64 -8.15 -28.43
C TRP A 231 5.31 -7.54 -28.86
N ALA A 232 4.69 -8.11 -29.91
CA ALA A 232 3.37 -7.69 -30.35
C ALA A 232 2.28 -8.05 -29.31
N LEU A 233 2.45 -9.16 -28.61
CA LEU A 233 1.58 -9.55 -27.50
C LEU A 233 1.71 -8.60 -26.32
N LEU A 234 2.94 -8.28 -25.89
CA LEU A 234 3.19 -7.32 -24.80
C LEU A 234 2.66 -5.91 -25.16
N ALA A 235 2.82 -5.51 -26.44
CA ALA A 235 2.34 -4.23 -26.93
C ALA A 235 0.80 -4.08 -26.87
N ARG A 236 0.04 -5.19 -26.81
CA ARG A 236 -1.44 -5.15 -26.61
C ARG A 236 -1.82 -4.52 -25.28
N GLY A 237 -0.96 -4.59 -24.27
CA GLY A 237 -1.19 -3.96 -22.95
C GLY A 237 -1.13 -2.44 -22.99
N VAL A 238 -0.42 -1.85 -23.96
CA VAL A 238 -0.15 -0.40 -23.99
C VAL A 238 -1.41 0.46 -24.07
N PRO A 239 -2.40 0.20 -24.99
CA PRO A 239 -3.63 0.99 -25.01
C PRO A 239 -4.40 0.94 -23.70
N TYR A 240 -4.43 -0.22 -23.05
CA TYR A 240 -5.09 -0.39 -21.77
C TYR A 240 -4.38 0.38 -20.66
N ALA A 241 -3.04 0.37 -20.65
CA ALA A 241 -2.26 1.16 -19.69
C ALA A 241 -2.52 2.67 -19.86
N PHE A 242 -2.60 3.18 -21.10
CA PHE A 242 -3.00 4.56 -21.37
C PHE A 242 -4.41 4.86 -20.89
N PHE A 243 -5.36 3.98 -21.15
CA PHE A 243 -6.74 4.12 -20.69
C PHE A 243 -6.80 4.16 -19.15
N TYR A 244 -6.09 3.26 -18.47
CA TYR A 244 -5.99 3.27 -17.02
C TYR A 244 -5.39 4.57 -16.48
N THR A 245 -4.26 5.00 -17.06
CA THR A 245 -3.57 6.23 -16.67
C THR A 245 -4.48 7.45 -16.81
N THR A 246 -5.18 7.57 -17.92
CA THR A 246 -6.14 8.65 -18.16
C THR A 246 -7.28 8.61 -17.15
N GLY A 247 -7.86 7.43 -16.91
CA GLY A 247 -8.95 7.26 -15.95
C GLY A 247 -8.56 7.67 -14.52
N ILE A 248 -7.41 7.17 -14.04
CA ILE A 248 -6.90 7.51 -12.70
C ILE A 248 -6.55 9.01 -12.61
N THR A 249 -5.97 9.60 -13.67
CA THR A 249 -5.63 11.02 -13.69
C THR A 249 -6.88 11.89 -13.61
N VAL A 250 -7.92 11.59 -14.41
CA VAL A 250 -9.19 12.33 -14.38
C VAL A 250 -9.84 12.20 -13.01
N MET A 251 -9.92 11.00 -12.45
CA MET A 251 -10.49 10.78 -11.11
C MET A 251 -9.72 11.52 -10.02
N THR A 252 -8.38 11.50 -10.07
CA THR A 252 -7.55 12.25 -9.12
C THR A 252 -7.80 13.76 -9.25
N ALA A 253 -7.90 14.28 -10.48
CA ALA A 253 -8.21 15.69 -10.71
C ALA A 253 -9.59 16.08 -10.15
N LEU A 254 -10.61 15.25 -10.34
CA LEU A 254 -11.95 15.50 -9.77
C LEU A 254 -11.91 15.49 -8.24
N LEU A 255 -11.17 14.57 -7.62
CA LEU A 255 -11.01 14.55 -6.17
C LEU A 255 -10.24 15.76 -5.63
N ILE A 256 -9.26 16.28 -6.37
CA ILE A 256 -8.55 17.50 -6.00
C ILE A 256 -9.51 18.70 -6.07
N ILE A 257 -10.29 18.81 -7.15
CA ILE A 257 -11.17 19.97 -7.38
C ILE A 257 -12.37 19.96 -6.42
N PHE A 258 -13.03 18.81 -6.27
CA PHE A 258 -14.31 18.72 -5.54
C PHE A 258 -14.16 18.05 -4.16
N GLY A 259 -13.20 17.15 -3.99
CA GLY A 259 -13.01 16.38 -2.77
C GLY A 259 -11.94 16.95 -1.83
N GLN A 260 -11.33 18.09 -2.18
CA GLN A 260 -10.23 18.70 -1.41
C GLN A 260 -9.06 17.72 -1.16
N LEU A 261 -8.84 16.81 -2.13
CA LEU A 261 -7.73 15.87 -2.06
C LEU A 261 -6.41 16.63 -2.09
N ARG A 262 -5.54 16.41 -1.11
CA ARG A 262 -4.20 16.96 -1.08
C ARG A 262 -3.27 16.10 -1.91
N PHE A 263 -2.51 16.71 -2.82
CA PHE A 263 -1.40 16.09 -3.51
C PHE A 263 -0.13 16.87 -3.18
N ALA A 264 0.75 16.31 -2.33
CA ALA A 264 1.89 17.03 -1.78
C ALA A 264 3.10 17.06 -2.73
N GLY A 265 3.27 16.02 -3.54
CA GLY A 265 4.42 15.87 -4.45
C GLY A 265 4.16 16.35 -5.88
N ASN A 266 5.01 15.93 -6.80
CA ASN A 266 4.87 16.25 -8.22
C ASN A 266 4.05 15.18 -8.96
N TYR A 267 2.87 15.57 -9.46
CA TYR A 267 1.98 14.63 -10.17
C TYR A 267 2.60 14.07 -11.45
N LEU A 268 3.36 14.86 -12.20
CA LEU A 268 3.99 14.39 -13.45
C LEU A 268 4.98 13.24 -13.21
N THR A 269 5.67 13.25 -12.08
CA THR A 269 6.59 12.16 -11.71
C THR A 269 5.86 10.94 -11.13
N TYR A 270 4.61 11.10 -10.74
CA TYR A 270 3.72 10.01 -10.33
C TYR A 270 3.07 9.28 -11.51
N VAL A 271 2.77 9.98 -12.62
CA VAL A 271 2.13 9.40 -13.82
C VAL A 271 2.79 8.11 -14.33
N PRO A 272 4.13 8.00 -14.41
CA PRO A 272 4.79 6.76 -14.84
C PRO A 272 4.41 5.55 -13.99
N SER A 273 4.25 5.70 -12.67
CA SER A 273 3.84 4.59 -11.80
C SER A 273 2.42 4.10 -12.12
N ILE A 274 1.50 5.01 -12.47
CA ILE A 274 0.13 4.66 -12.89
C ILE A 274 0.19 3.85 -14.19
N PHE A 275 0.98 4.32 -15.17
CA PHE A 275 1.15 3.63 -16.45
C PHE A 275 1.75 2.23 -16.28
N MET A 276 2.78 2.10 -15.44
CA MET A 276 3.39 0.82 -15.09
C MET A 276 2.37 -0.12 -14.45
N THR A 277 1.53 0.39 -13.57
CA THR A 277 0.44 -0.38 -12.94
C THR A 277 -0.58 -0.85 -13.99
N GLY A 278 -0.95 0.01 -14.92
CA GLY A 278 -1.79 -0.35 -16.06
C GLY A 278 -1.19 -1.49 -16.91
N LEU A 279 0.11 -1.42 -17.22
CA LEU A 279 0.81 -2.50 -17.92
C LEU A 279 0.82 -3.81 -17.13
N ALA A 280 1.11 -3.74 -15.82
CA ALA A 280 1.10 -4.91 -14.95
C ALA A 280 -0.27 -5.61 -14.94
N PHE A 281 -1.35 -4.85 -14.82
CA PHE A 281 -2.71 -5.40 -14.91
C PHE A 281 -3.02 -6.02 -16.26
N ALA A 282 -2.60 -5.35 -17.35
CA ALA A 282 -2.84 -5.87 -18.72
C ALA A 282 -2.12 -7.20 -18.92
N TRP A 283 -0.85 -7.29 -18.53
CA TRP A 283 -0.05 -8.50 -18.69
C TRP A 283 -0.46 -9.63 -17.75
N LEU A 284 -0.78 -9.34 -16.49
CA LEU A 284 -1.36 -10.33 -15.57
C LEU A 284 -2.75 -10.78 -16.05
N GLY A 285 -3.55 -9.88 -16.59
CA GLY A 285 -4.82 -10.22 -17.20
C GLY A 285 -4.67 -11.22 -18.36
N LEU A 286 -3.66 -11.03 -19.21
CA LEU A 286 -3.32 -11.99 -20.26
C LEU A 286 -2.92 -13.35 -19.69
N LEU A 287 -2.09 -13.39 -18.65
CA LEU A 287 -1.66 -14.64 -18.00
C LEU A 287 -2.83 -15.39 -17.36
N LEU A 288 -3.61 -14.69 -16.53
CA LEU A 288 -4.72 -15.29 -15.78
C LEU A 288 -5.83 -15.81 -16.72
N ALA A 289 -6.08 -15.09 -17.81
CA ALA A 289 -7.10 -15.45 -18.77
C ALA A 289 -6.54 -16.19 -20.01
N TRP A 290 -5.29 -16.65 -20.00
CA TRP A 290 -4.63 -17.24 -21.16
C TRP A 290 -5.40 -18.36 -21.82
N ARG A 291 -5.99 -19.26 -21.03
CA ARG A 291 -6.73 -20.44 -21.53
C ARG A 291 -8.25 -20.25 -21.56
N THR A 292 -8.77 -19.06 -21.30
CA THR A 292 -10.21 -18.85 -21.22
C THR A 292 -10.86 -18.86 -22.61
N PRO A 293 -11.93 -19.65 -22.81
CA PRO A 293 -12.56 -19.82 -24.14
C PRO A 293 -13.38 -18.61 -24.58
N ASN A 294 -13.87 -17.81 -23.63
CA ASN A 294 -14.75 -16.67 -23.92
C ASN A 294 -14.50 -15.52 -22.92
N PRO A 295 -14.96 -14.30 -23.22
CA PRO A 295 -14.77 -13.14 -22.35
C PRO A 295 -15.23 -13.36 -20.92
N GLY A 296 -16.28 -14.12 -20.74
CA GLY A 296 -16.85 -14.39 -19.47
C GLY A 296 -16.04 -15.26 -18.55
N ALA A 297 -15.50 -16.30 -19.09
CA ALA A 297 -14.54 -17.12 -18.36
C ALA A 297 -13.29 -16.30 -17.99
N GLY A 298 -12.92 -15.31 -18.83
CA GLY A 298 -11.89 -14.34 -18.50
C GLY A 298 -12.26 -13.48 -17.29
N ALA A 299 -13.45 -12.88 -17.34
CA ALA A 299 -13.95 -12.00 -16.27
C ALA A 299 -14.05 -12.71 -14.91
N SER A 300 -14.34 -14.01 -14.86
CA SER A 300 -14.39 -14.77 -13.61
C SER A 300 -13.04 -14.83 -12.86
N ARG A 301 -11.92 -14.54 -13.54
CA ARG A 301 -10.59 -14.48 -12.93
C ARG A 301 -10.34 -13.18 -12.16
N MET A 302 -11.27 -12.23 -12.17
CA MET A 302 -11.17 -10.95 -11.48
C MET A 302 -10.83 -11.10 -9.99
N THR A 303 -11.38 -12.11 -9.34
CA THR A 303 -11.15 -12.41 -7.93
C THR A 303 -9.66 -12.53 -7.57
N PHE A 304 -8.85 -13.03 -8.51
CA PHE A 304 -7.42 -13.22 -8.30
C PHE A 304 -6.58 -11.99 -8.66
N LEU A 305 -7.14 -11.03 -9.41
CA LEU A 305 -6.39 -9.91 -9.96
C LEU A 305 -6.44 -8.65 -9.09
N VAL A 306 -7.61 -8.23 -8.64
CA VAL A 306 -7.81 -6.92 -7.99
C VAL A 306 -8.09 -7.01 -6.48
N PRO A 307 -9.06 -7.83 -6.00
CA PRO A 307 -9.42 -7.86 -4.59
C PRO A 307 -8.25 -8.15 -3.63
N PRO A 308 -7.32 -9.08 -3.93
CA PRO A 308 -6.20 -9.32 -3.02
C PRO A 308 -5.31 -8.10 -2.86
N GLY A 309 -5.07 -7.34 -3.96
CA GLY A 309 -4.29 -6.11 -3.91
C GLY A 309 -4.97 -5.00 -3.11
N PHE A 310 -6.30 -4.93 -3.10
CA PHE A 310 -7.05 -3.98 -2.28
C PHE A 310 -6.94 -4.32 -0.79
N ILE A 311 -7.10 -5.58 -0.44
CA ILE A 311 -7.02 -6.04 0.95
C ILE A 311 -5.60 -5.83 1.51
N MET A 312 -4.59 -6.31 0.77
CA MET A 312 -3.19 -6.32 1.22
C MET A 312 -2.46 -5.00 0.97
N GLY A 313 -3.07 -4.05 0.23
CA GLY A 313 -2.45 -2.78 -0.14
C GLY A 313 -2.42 -1.70 0.94
N GLY A 314 -2.94 -1.99 2.12
CA GLY A 314 -3.04 -1.00 3.20
C GLY A 314 -4.14 0.02 2.98
N ALA A 315 -5.15 -0.32 2.18
CA ALA A 315 -6.28 0.55 1.87
C ALA A 315 -7.41 0.46 2.90
N THR A 316 -7.67 -0.75 3.39
CA THR A 316 -8.73 -1.05 4.36
C THR A 316 -8.20 -1.34 5.75
N MET A 317 -6.93 -1.71 5.83
CA MET A 317 -6.24 -2.06 7.06
C MET A 317 -4.75 -1.75 6.94
N ALA A 318 -4.10 -1.50 8.06
CA ALA A 318 -2.66 -1.30 8.06
C ALA A 318 -1.91 -2.57 7.59
N ALA A 319 -0.83 -2.38 6.82
CA ALA A 319 0.00 -3.49 6.34
C ALA A 319 0.59 -4.33 7.50
N GLY A 320 0.74 -3.74 8.69
CA GLY A 320 1.19 -4.43 9.90
C GLY A 320 0.25 -5.52 10.43
N TYR A 321 -1.02 -5.54 10.00
CA TYR A 321 -1.93 -6.66 10.30
C TYR A 321 -1.65 -7.91 9.46
N LEU A 322 -0.86 -7.77 8.39
CA LEU A 322 -0.53 -8.91 7.55
C LEU A 322 0.54 -9.79 8.20
N PRO A 323 0.35 -11.12 8.24
CA PRO A 323 1.44 -12.01 8.59
C PRO A 323 2.59 -11.88 7.57
N PRO A 324 3.87 -12.15 7.93
CA PRO A 324 5.02 -11.92 7.07
C PRO A 324 4.88 -12.49 5.65
N TRP A 325 4.39 -13.72 5.53
CA TRP A 325 4.17 -14.37 4.24
C TRP A 325 3.14 -13.63 3.36
N ALA A 326 2.09 -13.06 3.96
CA ALA A 326 1.06 -12.32 3.22
C ALA A 326 1.56 -10.92 2.83
N TYR A 327 2.40 -10.31 3.66
CA TYR A 327 3.09 -9.06 3.34
C TYR A 327 3.99 -9.24 2.11
N ASP A 328 4.83 -10.27 2.10
CA ASP A 328 5.69 -10.57 0.94
C ASP A 328 4.88 -10.91 -0.31
N LEU A 329 3.83 -11.72 -0.16
CA LEU A 329 2.91 -12.05 -1.25
C LEU A 329 2.18 -10.81 -1.80
N SER A 330 1.95 -9.80 -0.99
CA SER A 330 1.23 -8.58 -1.41
C SER A 330 1.88 -7.90 -2.62
N TYR A 331 3.20 -7.97 -2.73
CA TYR A 331 3.95 -7.39 -3.86
C TYR A 331 3.69 -8.07 -5.21
N ALA A 332 3.03 -9.23 -5.22
CA ALA A 332 2.58 -9.86 -6.46
C ALA A 332 1.39 -9.10 -7.11
N PHE A 333 0.72 -8.21 -6.36
CA PHE A 333 -0.48 -7.52 -6.84
C PHE A 333 -0.19 -6.06 -7.25
N PRO A 334 -0.50 -5.66 -8.50
CA PRO A 334 -0.18 -4.31 -8.99
C PRO A 334 -0.84 -3.19 -8.18
N LEU A 335 -2.02 -3.43 -7.61
CA LEU A 335 -2.74 -2.43 -6.83
C LEU A 335 -2.01 -2.05 -5.53
N VAL A 336 -1.25 -2.99 -4.94
CA VAL A 336 -0.38 -2.72 -3.78
C VAL A 336 0.70 -1.69 -4.12
N TRP A 337 1.35 -1.85 -5.28
CA TRP A 337 2.33 -0.88 -5.78
C TRP A 337 1.69 0.48 -6.02
N GLN A 338 0.47 0.52 -6.59
CA GLN A 338 -0.27 1.76 -6.81
C GLN A 338 -0.52 2.50 -5.49
N TYR A 339 -0.95 1.81 -4.44
CA TYR A 339 -1.16 2.42 -3.12
C TYR A 339 0.13 2.91 -2.49
N ARG A 340 1.25 2.21 -2.64
CA ARG A 340 2.56 2.66 -2.15
C ARG A 340 2.99 3.93 -2.86
N PHE A 341 2.99 3.94 -4.19
CA PHE A 341 3.31 5.14 -4.96
C PHE A 341 2.39 6.31 -4.61
N TRP A 342 1.10 6.04 -4.42
CA TRP A 342 0.14 7.04 -3.98
C TRP A 342 0.53 7.65 -2.63
N ARG A 343 0.77 6.84 -1.63
CA ARG A 343 1.15 7.32 -0.29
C ARG A 343 2.43 8.16 -0.34
N ASP A 344 3.45 7.67 -1.03
CA ASP A 344 4.74 8.35 -1.07
C ASP A 344 4.67 9.67 -1.85
N PHE A 345 4.07 9.69 -3.05
CA PHE A 345 3.98 10.91 -3.84
C PHE A 345 2.90 11.87 -3.35
N ALA A 346 1.68 11.38 -3.16
CA ALA A 346 0.55 12.25 -2.90
C ALA A 346 0.46 12.72 -1.44
N LEU A 347 0.66 11.83 -0.49
CA LEU A 347 0.48 12.15 0.92
C LEU A 347 1.78 12.63 1.56
N ARG A 348 2.87 11.87 1.39
CA ARG A 348 4.18 12.17 2.01
C ARG A 348 4.99 13.22 1.26
N GLY A 349 4.74 13.40 -0.05
CA GLY A 349 5.48 14.33 -0.88
C GLY A 349 6.95 13.94 -1.06
N VAL A 350 7.24 12.64 -1.09
CA VAL A 350 8.61 12.11 -1.25
C VAL A 350 9.21 12.61 -2.57
N PRO A 351 10.43 13.17 -2.56
CA PRO A 351 11.05 13.67 -3.77
C PRO A 351 11.37 12.53 -4.74
N THR A 352 11.26 12.79 -6.03
CA THR A 352 11.47 11.78 -7.10
C THR A 352 12.82 11.08 -7.00
N SER A 353 13.85 11.77 -6.54
CA SER A 353 15.19 11.19 -6.34
C SER A 353 15.21 10.07 -5.29
N ALA A 354 14.37 10.15 -4.26
CA ALA A 354 14.24 9.11 -3.25
C ALA A 354 13.40 7.91 -3.73
N MET A 355 12.57 8.09 -4.78
CA MET A 355 11.73 7.04 -5.36
C MET A 355 12.44 6.14 -6.36
N THR A 356 13.70 6.37 -6.69
CA THR A 356 14.45 5.63 -7.72
C THR A 356 14.53 4.13 -7.42
N ALA A 357 14.79 3.77 -6.17
CA ALA A 357 14.83 2.36 -5.75
C ALA A 357 13.46 1.67 -5.88
N THR A 358 12.39 2.36 -5.50
CA THR A 358 11.01 1.85 -5.62
C THR A 358 10.61 1.67 -7.09
N TYR A 359 10.95 2.63 -7.96
CA TYR A 359 10.76 2.48 -9.40
C TYR A 359 11.60 1.34 -9.98
N GLY A 360 12.85 1.18 -9.54
CA GLY A 360 13.71 0.07 -9.92
C GLY A 360 13.11 -1.30 -9.55
N ALA A 361 12.64 -1.44 -8.32
CA ALA A 361 11.96 -2.66 -7.88
C ALA A 361 10.69 -2.95 -8.69
N TYR A 362 9.91 -1.91 -9.01
CA TYR A 362 8.72 -2.07 -9.82
C TYR A 362 9.02 -2.41 -11.28
N LEU A 363 10.10 -1.91 -11.85
CA LEU A 363 10.57 -2.31 -13.18
C LEU A 363 11.00 -3.77 -13.21
N ILE A 364 11.67 -4.26 -12.16
CA ILE A 364 12.01 -5.68 -12.03
C ILE A 364 10.72 -6.51 -12.01
N TYR A 365 9.74 -6.12 -11.20
CA TYR A 365 8.44 -6.79 -11.15
C TYR A 365 7.76 -6.86 -12.52
N LEU A 366 7.71 -5.74 -13.27
CA LEU A 366 7.16 -5.71 -14.64
C LEU A 366 7.94 -6.63 -15.59
N THR A 367 9.27 -6.64 -15.48
CA THR A 367 10.11 -7.51 -16.29
C THR A 367 9.83 -8.99 -16.05
N VAL A 368 9.61 -9.36 -14.76
CA VAL A 368 9.21 -10.73 -14.41
C VAL A 368 7.87 -11.10 -15.03
N ILE A 369 6.86 -10.23 -14.94
CA ILE A 369 5.55 -10.48 -15.55
C ILE A 369 5.68 -10.59 -17.08
N ALA A 370 6.42 -9.70 -17.72
CA ALA A 370 6.65 -9.74 -19.17
C ALA A 370 7.35 -11.05 -19.59
N ALA A 371 8.35 -11.49 -18.83
CA ALA A 371 9.04 -12.75 -19.07
C ALA A 371 8.09 -13.95 -18.93
N LEU A 372 7.18 -13.94 -17.94
CA LEU A 372 6.15 -14.97 -17.78
C LEU A 372 5.17 -14.99 -18.98
N VAL A 373 4.75 -13.82 -19.45
CA VAL A 373 3.89 -13.72 -20.67
C VAL A 373 4.62 -14.32 -21.87
N VAL A 374 5.88 -13.97 -22.08
CA VAL A 374 6.70 -14.51 -23.18
C VAL A 374 6.91 -16.01 -23.04
N PHE A 375 7.15 -16.50 -21.84
CA PHE A 375 7.31 -17.94 -21.56
C PHE A 375 6.03 -18.72 -21.89
N VAL A 376 4.86 -18.26 -21.43
CA VAL A 376 3.58 -18.91 -21.73
C VAL A 376 3.27 -18.85 -23.23
N TRP A 377 3.58 -17.73 -23.88
CA TRP A 377 3.44 -17.57 -25.33
C TRP A 377 4.33 -18.57 -26.07
N SER A 378 5.64 -18.69 -25.73
CA SER A 378 6.59 -19.59 -26.42
C SER A 378 6.17 -21.05 -26.29
N ARG A 379 5.69 -21.45 -25.09
CA ARG A 379 5.18 -22.78 -24.86
C ARG A 379 3.94 -23.08 -25.72
N SER A 380 2.98 -22.17 -25.76
CA SER A 380 1.76 -22.32 -26.56
C SER A 380 2.05 -22.33 -28.07
N THR A 381 3.06 -21.63 -28.52
CA THR A 381 3.49 -21.65 -29.93
C THR A 381 4.15 -22.98 -30.29
N ALA A 382 5.00 -23.51 -29.40
CA ALA A 382 5.62 -24.84 -29.58
C ALA A 382 4.56 -25.98 -29.59
N GLU A 383 3.56 -25.94 -28.70
CA GLU A 383 2.42 -26.88 -28.66
C GLU A 383 1.63 -26.85 -29.99
N ARG A 384 1.42 -25.69 -30.55
CA ARG A 384 0.78 -25.50 -31.87
C ARG A 384 1.59 -26.10 -33.01
N GLU A 385 2.90 -25.86 -33.04
CA GLU A 385 3.81 -26.38 -34.08
C GLU A 385 3.93 -27.90 -34.02
N ALA A 386 3.84 -28.49 -32.83
CA ALA A 386 3.85 -29.93 -32.62
C ALA A 386 2.52 -30.62 -33.02
N GLY A 387 1.48 -29.86 -33.39
CA GLY A 387 0.16 -30.40 -33.78
C GLY A 387 -0.69 -30.93 -32.63
N GLU A 388 -0.34 -30.63 -31.38
CA GLU A 388 -1.14 -30.98 -30.22
C GLU A 388 -2.34 -30.04 -30.05
N PRO A 389 -3.59 -30.57 -29.93
CA PRO A 389 -4.75 -29.72 -29.69
C PRO A 389 -4.61 -29.08 -28.33
N GLN A 390 -4.70 -27.73 -28.26
CA GLN A 390 -4.78 -27.01 -26.99
C GLN A 390 -5.96 -27.56 -26.18
N ALA A 391 -5.68 -28.16 -25.02
CA ALA A 391 -6.71 -28.61 -24.10
C ALA A 391 -7.59 -27.39 -23.71
N ALA A 392 -8.87 -27.48 -24.06
CA ALA A 392 -9.91 -26.45 -23.90
C ALA A 392 -10.22 -26.13 -22.43
#